data_b591d572954863231396fc360a2411d5
#
_entry.id   b591d572954863231396fc360a2411d5
#
_cell.length_a   1.000
_cell.length_b   1.000
_cell.length_c   1.000
_cell.angle_alpha   90.00
_cell.angle_beta   90.00
_cell.angle_gamma   90.00
#
_symmetry.space_group_name_H-M   'P 1'
#
loop_
_entity.id
_entity.type
_entity.pdbx_description
1 polymer ?
#
loop_
_entity_poly.entity_id
_entity_poly.type
_entity_poly.pdbx_seq_one_letter_code
_entity_poly.pdbx_strand_id
1 'polypeptide(L)'
;MKKLLTTALLALTAALTAGAQSRTEVYTFPSEVLGAEKSCTVYLPDGYDRSQESYPVLYLLHGASGCHTDWTQKGDLRRIADEAIAAGMARPMIVVMPNASGEGPKRTGKHMGYFDVPGWDYERFFFEEFMPAVEKRYRIASDKAHRAVAGLSMGGGGTAVYALHHPELFGSACSMSGLLDMFPGRRSYDNAFQQSVADNSPVALLRGMTAEQLDGVRSVRWWVDCGDDDFLWKCNVDFYTLMRERDIPLQYRMRDGGHTWRYWQTVLPDALTFVSNGFGK
;
A
#
# COMPACT_ATOMS: atom_id res chain seq x y z
N MET A 1 -37.98 68.82 10.19
CA MET A 1 -37.76 67.75 9.18
C MET A 1 -36.53 66.92 9.61
N LYS A 2 -36.73 65.81 10.30
CA LYS A 2 -35.64 64.90 10.71
C LYS A 2 -35.63 63.73 9.75
N LYS A 3 -34.55 63.60 9.00
CA LYS A 3 -34.31 62.41 8.14
C LYS A 3 -33.79 61.25 9.00
N LEU A 4 -34.57 60.17 9.10
CA LEU A 4 -34.09 58.90 9.61
C LEU A 4 -33.27 58.20 8.50
N LEU A 5 -32.01 58.00 8.77
CA LEU A 5 -31.18 57.04 7.99
C LEU A 5 -31.37 55.65 8.61
N THR A 6 -31.96 54.75 7.83
CA THR A 6 -32.08 53.34 8.19
C THR A 6 -30.87 52.62 7.61
N THR A 7 -29.93 52.24 8.47
CA THR A 7 -28.77 51.43 8.10
C THR A 7 -29.20 49.95 8.08
N ALA A 8 -29.31 49.33 6.90
CA ALA A 8 -29.55 47.91 6.76
C ALA A 8 -28.23 47.16 6.99
N LEU A 9 -28.16 46.41 8.07
CA LEU A 9 -27.05 45.51 8.40
C LEU A 9 -27.27 44.20 7.63
N LEU A 10 -26.55 44.00 6.53
CA LEU A 10 -26.52 42.72 5.82
C LEU A 10 -25.71 41.74 6.67
N ALA A 11 -26.36 40.87 7.39
CA ALA A 11 -25.72 39.72 8.06
C ALA A 11 -25.40 38.66 6.99
N LEU A 12 -24.14 38.57 6.58
CA LEU A 12 -23.62 37.51 5.76
C LEU A 12 -23.46 36.25 6.63
N THR A 13 -24.51 35.42 6.69
CA THR A 13 -24.42 34.09 7.29
C THR A 13 -23.62 33.22 6.37
N ALA A 14 -22.32 33.08 6.64
CA ALA A 14 -21.50 31.99 6.11
C ALA A 14 -22.07 30.69 6.66
N ALA A 15 -22.88 29.99 5.86
CA ALA A 15 -23.23 28.61 6.15
C ALA A 15 -21.94 27.81 6.06
N LEU A 16 -21.33 27.52 7.22
CA LEU A 16 -20.35 26.46 7.35
C LEU A 16 -21.07 25.17 6.95
N THR A 17 -21.01 24.79 5.69
CA THR A 17 -21.30 23.43 5.28
C THR A 17 -20.29 22.56 6.01
N ALA A 18 -20.74 21.82 7.01
CA ALA A 18 -19.95 20.74 7.60
C ALA A 18 -19.62 19.79 6.44
N GLY A 19 -18.48 20.00 5.81
CA GLY A 19 -17.97 19.16 4.75
C GLY A 19 -17.84 17.76 5.31
N ALA A 20 -18.28 16.76 4.60
CA ALA A 20 -18.04 15.38 4.98
C ALA A 20 -16.51 15.20 5.00
N GLN A 21 -15.95 15.10 6.19
CA GLN A 21 -14.50 14.89 6.37
C GLN A 21 -14.10 13.50 5.87
N SER A 22 -12.82 13.35 5.51
CA SER A 22 -12.25 12.02 5.29
C SER A 22 -12.54 11.10 6.47
N ARG A 23 -12.69 9.82 6.23
CA ARG A 23 -12.92 8.84 7.29
C ARG A 23 -12.21 7.53 7.03
N THR A 24 -12.12 6.74 8.08
CA THR A 24 -11.72 5.34 7.98
C THR A 24 -12.86 4.45 8.44
N GLU A 25 -13.03 3.33 7.79
CA GLU A 25 -14.00 2.32 8.19
C GLU A 25 -13.38 0.92 8.10
N VAL A 26 -13.93 -0.02 8.85
CA VAL A 26 -13.52 -1.43 8.80
C VAL A 26 -14.53 -2.19 7.94
N TYR A 27 -14.01 -2.96 7.00
CA TYR A 27 -14.80 -3.90 6.21
C TYR A 27 -14.34 -5.32 6.51
N THR A 28 -15.28 -6.15 6.93
CA THR A 28 -15.05 -7.58 7.25
C THR A 28 -15.91 -8.44 6.33
N PHE A 29 -15.33 -9.52 5.84
CA PHE A 29 -16.02 -10.47 4.97
C PHE A 29 -15.42 -11.88 5.12
N PRO A 30 -16.19 -12.94 4.82
CA PRO A 30 -15.70 -14.30 4.85
C PRO A 30 -14.78 -14.58 3.66
N SER A 31 -13.70 -15.32 3.88
CA SER A 31 -12.83 -15.86 2.85
C SER A 31 -12.99 -17.38 2.77
N GLU A 32 -13.31 -17.89 1.62
CA GLU A 32 -13.36 -19.33 1.33
C GLU A 32 -11.93 -19.87 1.17
N VAL A 33 -11.05 -19.13 0.50
CA VAL A 33 -9.65 -19.50 0.27
C VAL A 33 -8.90 -19.72 1.59
N LEU A 34 -9.10 -18.80 2.56
CA LEU A 34 -8.40 -18.88 3.85
C LEU A 34 -9.21 -19.61 4.93
N GLY A 35 -10.49 -19.90 4.68
CA GLY A 35 -11.40 -20.50 5.66
C GLY A 35 -11.56 -19.66 6.92
N ALA A 36 -11.54 -18.33 6.80
CA ALA A 36 -11.58 -17.40 7.93
C ALA A 36 -12.28 -16.09 7.54
N GLU A 37 -12.80 -15.35 8.53
CA GLU A 37 -13.17 -13.96 8.32
C GLU A 37 -11.93 -13.09 8.18
N LYS A 38 -11.96 -12.15 7.22
CA LYS A 38 -10.87 -11.22 6.97
C LYS A 38 -11.38 -9.79 7.04
N SER A 39 -10.60 -8.95 7.69
CA SER A 39 -10.90 -7.53 7.83
C SER A 39 -9.87 -6.68 7.10
N CYS A 40 -10.30 -5.53 6.62
CA CYS A 40 -9.43 -4.45 6.17
C CYS A 40 -9.90 -3.13 6.75
N THR A 41 -9.00 -2.16 6.85
CA THR A 41 -9.36 -0.75 7.09
C THR A 41 -9.31 -0.02 5.77
N VAL A 42 -10.32 0.82 5.51
CA VAL A 42 -10.43 1.61 4.29
C VAL A 42 -10.46 3.08 4.67
N TYR A 43 -9.53 3.86 4.12
CA TYR A 43 -9.58 5.31 4.16
C TYR A 43 -10.34 5.81 2.93
N LEU A 44 -11.33 6.66 3.17
CA LEU A 44 -12.13 7.34 2.17
C LEU A 44 -11.84 8.85 2.24
N PRO A 45 -11.44 9.48 1.12
CA PRO A 45 -11.03 10.89 1.12
C PRO A 45 -12.21 11.83 1.36
N ASP A 46 -11.91 13.07 1.74
CA ASP A 46 -12.93 14.12 1.79
C ASP A 46 -13.66 14.21 0.46
N GLY A 47 -14.97 14.40 0.55
CA GLY A 47 -15.84 14.48 -0.61
C GLY A 47 -16.34 13.13 -1.15
N TYR A 48 -15.81 11.98 -0.66
CA TYR A 48 -16.24 10.67 -1.14
C TYR A 48 -17.76 10.50 -1.11
N ASP A 49 -18.45 10.83 -0.02
CA ASP A 49 -19.90 10.63 0.10
C ASP A 49 -20.73 11.60 -0.75
N ARG A 50 -20.14 12.69 -1.21
CA ARG A 50 -20.81 13.71 -2.05
C ARG A 50 -20.58 13.52 -3.54
N SER A 51 -19.59 12.72 -3.91
CA SER A 51 -19.25 12.40 -5.30
C SER A 51 -19.88 11.08 -5.74
N GLN A 52 -20.11 10.93 -7.04
CA GLN A 52 -20.44 9.64 -7.68
C GLN A 52 -19.27 9.13 -8.51
N GLU A 53 -18.15 9.83 -8.51
CA GLU A 53 -16.96 9.46 -9.27
C GLU A 53 -16.27 8.24 -8.66
N SER A 54 -15.56 7.49 -9.49
CA SER A 54 -14.65 6.45 -9.05
C SER A 54 -13.29 7.06 -8.72
N TYR A 55 -12.64 6.52 -7.70
CA TYR A 55 -11.36 6.96 -7.18
C TYR A 55 -10.26 5.95 -7.51
N PRO A 56 -9.02 6.40 -7.75
CA PRO A 56 -7.89 5.49 -7.76
C PRO A 56 -7.70 4.86 -6.37
N VAL A 57 -7.05 3.70 -6.33
CA VAL A 57 -6.85 2.93 -5.11
C VAL A 57 -5.38 2.65 -4.85
N LEU A 58 -5.00 2.82 -3.58
CA LEU A 58 -3.73 2.36 -3.02
C LEU A 58 -4.00 1.20 -2.06
N TYR A 59 -3.48 0.00 -2.36
CA TYR A 59 -3.40 -1.10 -1.41
C TYR A 59 -2.14 -0.90 -0.55
N LEU A 60 -2.31 -0.67 0.77
CA LEU A 60 -1.24 -0.29 1.68
C LEU A 60 -1.00 -1.38 2.73
N LEU A 61 0.09 -2.11 2.57
CA LEU A 61 0.41 -3.34 3.27
C LEU A 61 1.15 -3.07 4.58
N HIS A 62 0.76 -3.76 5.67
CA HIS A 62 1.39 -3.62 6.99
C HIS A 62 2.65 -4.50 7.13
N GLY A 63 3.45 -4.27 8.16
CA GLY A 63 4.65 -5.04 8.49
C GLY A 63 4.36 -6.34 9.27
N ALA A 64 5.43 -7.09 9.55
CA ALA A 64 5.34 -8.31 10.34
C ALA A 64 4.72 -8.05 11.72
N SER A 65 3.93 -8.99 12.22
CA SER A 65 3.21 -8.91 13.50
C SER A 65 2.21 -7.74 13.60
N GLY A 66 1.94 -7.07 12.48
CA GLY A 66 0.96 -5.99 12.37
C GLY A 66 -0.43 -6.48 11.97
N CYS A 67 -1.31 -5.53 11.70
CA CYS A 67 -2.67 -5.79 11.22
C CYS A 67 -3.21 -4.61 10.40
N HIS A 68 -4.42 -4.74 9.89
CA HIS A 68 -5.07 -3.73 9.04
C HIS A 68 -5.23 -2.33 9.68
N THR A 69 -5.15 -2.20 11.01
CA THR A 69 -5.28 -0.91 11.69
C THR A 69 -3.95 -0.19 11.91
N ASP A 70 -2.81 -0.83 11.68
CA ASP A 70 -1.51 -0.28 12.05
C ASP A 70 -1.19 1.05 11.33
N TRP A 71 -1.51 1.16 10.05
CA TRP A 71 -1.29 2.39 9.31
C TRP A 71 -2.13 3.57 9.83
N THR A 72 -3.30 3.32 10.40
CA THR A 72 -4.14 4.36 11.01
C THR A 72 -3.72 4.68 12.44
N GLN A 73 -3.36 3.65 13.23
CA GLN A 73 -3.05 3.81 14.64
C GLN A 73 -1.60 4.22 14.93
N LYS A 74 -0.66 3.71 14.14
CA LYS A 74 0.77 3.93 14.28
C LYS A 74 1.34 4.80 13.16
N GLY A 75 0.79 4.67 11.95
CA GLY A 75 1.25 5.38 10.75
C GLY A 75 0.62 6.75 10.53
N ASP A 76 -0.40 7.11 11.31
CA ASP A 76 -1.14 8.38 11.19
C ASP A 76 -1.65 8.68 9.77
N LEU A 77 -1.99 7.59 9.04
CA LEU A 77 -2.32 7.65 7.61
C LEU A 77 -3.38 8.71 7.29
N ARG A 78 -4.46 8.76 8.09
CA ARG A 78 -5.57 9.67 7.78
C ARG A 78 -5.12 11.12 7.71
N ARG A 79 -4.42 11.60 8.75
CA ARG A 79 -3.91 12.97 8.80
C ARG A 79 -2.92 13.23 7.66
N ILE A 80 -1.97 12.32 7.45
CA ILE A 80 -0.95 12.46 6.41
C ILE A 80 -1.58 12.50 5.00
N ALA A 81 -2.57 11.64 4.73
CA ALA A 81 -3.26 11.63 3.45
C ALA A 81 -4.10 12.91 3.25
N ASP A 82 -4.81 13.36 4.28
CA ASP A 82 -5.59 14.60 4.23
C ASP A 82 -4.69 15.82 3.96
N GLU A 83 -3.55 15.90 4.63
CA GLU A 83 -2.57 16.98 4.44
C GLU A 83 -1.95 16.94 3.03
N ALA A 84 -1.58 15.76 2.53
CA ALA A 84 -1.01 15.61 1.19
C ALA A 84 -2.03 15.99 0.09
N ILE A 85 -3.30 15.62 0.26
CA ILE A 85 -4.38 15.97 -0.66
C ILE A 85 -4.67 17.48 -0.60
N ALA A 86 -4.79 18.05 0.60
CA ALA A 86 -5.05 19.49 0.78
C ALA A 86 -3.92 20.36 0.23
N ALA A 87 -2.67 19.89 0.32
CA ALA A 87 -1.50 20.57 -0.24
C ALA A 87 -1.35 20.38 -1.77
N GLY A 88 -2.22 19.59 -2.42
CA GLY A 88 -2.12 19.28 -3.85
C GLY A 88 -0.95 18.36 -4.22
N MET A 89 -0.30 17.74 -3.23
CA MET A 89 0.77 16.76 -3.43
C MET A 89 0.23 15.40 -3.87
N ALA A 90 -0.99 15.06 -3.47
CA ALA A 90 -1.68 13.86 -3.88
C ALA A 90 -3.12 14.19 -4.31
N ARG A 91 -3.64 13.47 -5.29
CA ARG A 91 -5.08 13.52 -5.61
C ARG A 91 -5.88 12.70 -4.60
N PRO A 92 -7.19 12.97 -4.42
CA PRO A 92 -8.05 12.10 -3.66
C PRO A 92 -7.98 10.65 -4.16
N MET A 93 -7.74 9.71 -3.23
CA MET A 93 -7.66 8.29 -3.51
C MET A 93 -8.25 7.48 -2.35
N ILE A 94 -8.72 6.29 -2.61
CA ILE A 94 -9.07 5.31 -1.59
C ILE A 94 -7.80 4.59 -1.16
N VAL A 95 -7.57 4.44 0.17
CA VAL A 95 -6.46 3.63 0.67
C VAL A 95 -7.03 2.41 1.40
N VAL A 96 -6.65 1.23 0.95
CA VAL A 96 -7.14 -0.05 1.47
C VAL A 96 -6.00 -0.75 2.19
N MET A 97 -6.18 -1.04 3.45
CA MET A 97 -5.19 -1.66 4.33
C MET A 97 -5.65 -3.07 4.69
N PRO A 98 -5.20 -4.12 3.97
CA PRO A 98 -5.58 -5.50 4.24
C PRO A 98 -4.94 -6.03 5.51
N ASN A 99 -5.48 -7.15 6.04
CA ASN A 99 -4.91 -7.89 7.15
C ASN A 99 -4.24 -9.17 6.66
N ALA A 100 -2.90 -9.20 6.64
CA ALA A 100 -2.14 -10.40 6.33
C ALA A 100 -1.82 -11.25 7.58
N SER A 101 -2.22 -10.80 8.76
CA SER A 101 -2.11 -11.62 9.96
C SER A 101 -3.25 -12.64 10.05
N GLY A 102 -2.98 -13.81 10.63
CA GLY A 102 -4.03 -14.73 11.04
C GLY A 102 -4.87 -14.09 12.15
N GLU A 103 -6.19 -14.16 12.05
CA GLU A 103 -7.08 -13.61 13.07
C GLU A 103 -7.30 -14.63 14.19
N GLY A 104 -7.47 -14.10 15.43
CA GLY A 104 -7.70 -14.88 16.62
C GLY A 104 -6.49 -15.03 17.55
N PRO A 105 -6.68 -15.65 18.74
CA PRO A 105 -5.66 -15.72 19.79
C PRO A 105 -4.45 -16.58 19.43
N LYS A 106 -4.53 -17.31 18.33
CA LYS A 106 -3.41 -18.09 17.80
C LYS A 106 -2.73 -17.33 16.67
N ARG A 107 -1.86 -16.41 16.99
CA ARG A 107 -0.83 -15.88 16.08
C ARG A 107 0.18 -16.97 15.77
N THR A 108 -0.27 -18.13 15.34
CA THR A 108 0.56 -19.28 15.15
C THR A 108 1.15 -19.25 13.74
N GLY A 109 2.33 -18.66 13.57
CA GLY A 109 3.20 -18.94 12.42
C GLY A 109 2.66 -18.69 11.01
N LYS A 110 1.40 -18.31 10.88
CA LYS A 110 0.68 -18.06 9.63
C LYS A 110 0.79 -16.60 9.17
N HIS A 111 1.85 -15.90 9.56
CA HIS A 111 2.08 -14.49 9.24
C HIS A 111 3.21 -14.32 8.23
N MET A 112 3.22 -15.13 7.22
CA MET A 112 4.46 -15.34 6.50
C MET A 112 4.54 -14.53 5.22
N GLY A 113 3.97 -13.40 5.24
CA GLY A 113 4.01 -12.47 4.12
C GLY A 113 2.70 -12.42 3.36
N TYR A 114 2.78 -11.86 2.17
CA TYR A 114 1.66 -11.56 1.30
C TYR A 114 1.56 -12.53 0.11
N PHE A 115 2.23 -13.67 0.17
CA PHE A 115 2.27 -14.70 -0.86
C PHE A 115 1.75 -16.04 -0.31
N ASP A 116 1.59 -17.02 -1.19
CA ASP A 116 1.09 -18.32 -0.81
C ASP A 116 2.16 -19.16 -0.14
N VAL A 117 1.82 -19.76 1.00
CA VAL A 117 2.63 -20.74 1.71
C VAL A 117 1.78 -21.95 2.06
N PRO A 118 2.36 -23.13 2.30
CA PRO A 118 1.60 -24.34 2.62
C PRO A 118 0.58 -24.11 3.73
N GLY A 119 -0.70 -24.24 3.41
CA GLY A 119 -1.84 -24.06 4.32
C GLY A 119 -2.26 -22.59 4.58
N TRP A 120 -1.74 -21.66 3.81
CA TRP A 120 -2.12 -20.24 3.86
C TRP A 120 -1.94 -19.56 2.50
N ASP A 121 -2.93 -19.67 1.63
CA ASP A 121 -2.91 -19.18 0.25
C ASP A 121 -3.30 -17.70 0.21
N TYR A 122 -2.44 -16.83 0.76
CA TYR A 122 -2.78 -15.42 0.98
C TYR A 122 -2.78 -14.60 -0.32
N GLU A 123 -1.87 -14.88 -1.24
CA GLU A 123 -1.83 -14.20 -2.53
C GLU A 123 -3.07 -14.54 -3.36
N ARG A 124 -3.44 -15.83 -3.40
CA ARG A 124 -4.68 -16.26 -4.04
C ARG A 124 -5.90 -15.58 -3.42
N PHE A 125 -6.00 -15.55 -2.08
CA PHE A 125 -7.05 -14.80 -1.38
C PHE A 125 -7.06 -13.32 -1.80
N PHE A 126 -5.91 -12.67 -1.86
CA PHE A 126 -5.82 -11.24 -2.16
C PHE A 126 -6.36 -10.92 -3.54
N PHE A 127 -6.02 -11.70 -4.55
CA PHE A 127 -6.41 -11.43 -5.94
C PHE A 127 -7.77 -12.02 -6.34
N GLU A 128 -8.14 -13.20 -5.82
CA GLU A 128 -9.39 -13.85 -6.20
C GLU A 128 -10.59 -13.41 -5.36
N GLU A 129 -10.39 -13.02 -4.10
CA GLU A 129 -11.50 -12.66 -3.19
C GLU A 129 -11.42 -11.22 -2.69
N PHE A 130 -10.29 -10.81 -2.09
CA PHE A 130 -10.18 -9.53 -1.40
C PHE A 130 -10.31 -8.33 -2.34
N MET A 131 -9.46 -8.25 -3.35
CA MET A 131 -9.45 -7.13 -4.28
C MET A 131 -10.79 -6.98 -5.01
N PRO A 132 -11.40 -8.05 -5.58
CA PRO A 132 -12.73 -7.95 -6.18
C PRO A 132 -13.84 -7.53 -5.21
N ALA A 133 -13.83 -8.02 -3.96
CA ALA A 133 -14.82 -7.66 -2.95
C ALA A 133 -14.74 -6.17 -2.58
N VAL A 134 -13.53 -5.66 -2.40
CA VAL A 134 -13.28 -4.24 -2.10
C VAL A 134 -13.67 -3.36 -3.29
N GLU A 135 -13.27 -3.71 -4.50
CA GLU A 135 -13.57 -2.93 -5.71
C GLU A 135 -15.08 -2.92 -6.05
N LYS A 136 -15.79 -3.98 -5.70
CA LYS A 136 -17.26 -4.01 -5.82
C LYS A 136 -17.96 -3.15 -4.78
N ARG A 137 -17.39 -3.05 -3.57
CA ARG A 137 -18.01 -2.33 -2.45
C ARG A 137 -17.80 -0.82 -2.53
N TYR A 138 -16.64 -0.39 -3.00
CA TYR A 138 -16.24 1.03 -3.04
C TYR A 138 -16.17 1.50 -4.48
N ARG A 139 -16.36 2.82 -4.69
CA ARG A 139 -16.21 3.44 -6.02
C ARG A 139 -14.74 3.54 -6.42
N ILE A 140 -14.17 2.43 -6.83
CA ILE A 140 -12.78 2.30 -7.26
C ILE A 140 -12.72 2.24 -8.78
N ALA A 141 -11.79 2.99 -9.37
CA ALA A 141 -11.40 2.81 -10.76
C ALA A 141 -10.49 1.57 -10.85
N SER A 142 -11.04 0.47 -11.36
CA SER A 142 -10.46 -0.88 -11.24
C SER A 142 -9.60 -1.29 -12.45
N ASP A 143 -8.78 -0.37 -12.96
CA ASP A 143 -7.80 -0.65 -14.00
C ASP A 143 -6.36 -0.43 -13.50
N LYS A 144 -5.38 -0.92 -14.24
CA LYS A 144 -3.96 -0.81 -13.91
C LYS A 144 -3.51 0.64 -13.64
N ALA A 145 -4.00 1.59 -14.45
CA ALA A 145 -3.59 2.99 -14.34
C ALA A 145 -4.09 3.66 -13.07
N HIS A 146 -5.08 3.08 -12.41
CA HIS A 146 -5.67 3.60 -11.17
C HIS A 146 -5.43 2.71 -9.94
N ARG A 147 -4.61 1.64 -10.07
CA ARG A 147 -4.19 0.80 -8.94
C ARG A 147 -2.72 1.01 -8.60
N ALA A 148 -2.46 1.13 -7.31
CA ALA A 148 -1.12 1.12 -6.77
C ALA A 148 -1.04 0.17 -5.56
N VAL A 149 0.15 -0.34 -5.30
CA VAL A 149 0.45 -1.11 -4.09
C VAL A 149 1.66 -0.50 -3.38
N ALA A 150 1.59 -0.39 -2.06
CA ALA A 150 2.69 0.06 -1.23
C ALA A 150 2.70 -0.70 0.10
N GLY A 151 3.82 -0.67 0.79
CA GLY A 151 3.89 -1.28 2.11
C GLY A 151 5.23 -1.08 2.79
N LEU A 152 5.27 -1.40 4.08
CA LEU A 152 6.48 -1.32 4.89
C LEU A 152 6.98 -2.71 5.31
N SER A 153 8.30 -2.88 5.44
CA SER A 153 8.90 -4.10 6.00
C SER A 153 8.43 -5.37 5.25
N MET A 154 7.76 -6.30 5.93
CA MET A 154 7.08 -7.45 5.31
C MET A 154 6.11 -7.01 4.20
N GLY A 155 5.34 -5.93 4.41
CA GLY A 155 4.46 -5.36 3.40
C GLY A 155 5.20 -4.70 2.24
N GLY A 156 6.40 -4.18 2.46
CA GLY A 156 7.29 -3.72 1.39
C GLY A 156 7.78 -4.87 0.51
N GLY A 157 8.08 -6.03 1.12
CA GLY A 157 8.34 -7.28 0.42
C GLY A 157 7.12 -7.76 -0.37
N GLY A 158 5.94 -7.78 0.27
CA GLY A 158 4.67 -8.12 -0.39
C GLY A 158 4.33 -7.22 -1.57
N THR A 159 4.60 -5.92 -1.44
CA THR A 159 4.48 -4.95 -2.55
C THR A 159 5.31 -5.37 -3.76
N ALA A 160 6.57 -5.75 -3.52
CA ALA A 160 7.45 -6.19 -4.59
C ALA A 160 6.99 -7.52 -5.19
N VAL A 161 6.60 -8.51 -4.36
CA VAL A 161 6.05 -9.80 -4.83
C VAL A 161 4.83 -9.56 -5.73
N TYR A 162 3.84 -8.79 -5.29
CA TYR A 162 2.63 -8.53 -6.06
C TYR A 162 2.92 -7.86 -7.41
N ALA A 163 3.79 -6.86 -7.41
CA ALA A 163 4.11 -6.15 -8.64
C ALA A 163 5.04 -6.93 -9.58
N LEU A 164 5.77 -7.93 -9.07
CA LEU A 164 6.56 -8.87 -9.89
C LEU A 164 5.69 -10.01 -10.45
N HIS A 165 4.73 -10.53 -9.67
CA HIS A 165 3.84 -11.61 -10.13
C HIS A 165 2.73 -11.10 -11.05
N HIS A 166 2.17 -9.91 -10.74
CA HIS A 166 1.01 -9.32 -11.41
C HIS A 166 1.29 -7.91 -11.93
N PRO A 167 2.31 -7.73 -12.77
CA PRO A 167 2.67 -6.39 -13.27
C PRO A 167 1.57 -5.75 -14.13
N GLU A 168 0.63 -6.55 -14.64
CA GLU A 168 -0.55 -6.08 -15.39
C GLU A 168 -1.61 -5.42 -14.51
N LEU A 169 -1.58 -5.62 -13.20
CA LEU A 169 -2.61 -5.12 -12.28
C LEU A 169 -2.26 -3.76 -11.65
N PHE A 170 -0.98 -3.41 -11.54
CA PHE A 170 -0.53 -2.22 -10.80
C PHE A 170 0.23 -1.23 -11.69
N GLY A 171 -0.17 0.04 -11.64
CA GLY A 171 0.55 1.13 -12.29
C GLY A 171 1.77 1.60 -11.49
N SER A 172 1.75 1.44 -10.17
CA SER A 172 2.85 1.85 -9.27
C SER A 172 3.03 0.89 -8.11
N ALA A 173 4.28 0.68 -7.70
CA ALA A 173 4.68 -0.13 -6.55
C ALA A 173 5.69 0.64 -5.68
N CYS A 174 5.39 0.80 -4.36
CA CYS A 174 6.21 1.55 -3.41
C CYS A 174 6.61 0.68 -2.23
N SER A 175 7.88 0.31 -2.11
CA SER A 175 8.42 -0.46 -0.98
C SER A 175 9.14 0.45 0.00
N MET A 176 8.72 0.46 1.26
CA MET A 176 9.32 1.21 2.35
C MET A 176 10.02 0.25 3.32
N SER A 177 11.33 0.36 3.49
CA SER A 177 12.11 -0.57 4.32
C SER A 177 11.76 -2.03 4.04
N GLY A 178 11.63 -2.40 2.77
CA GLY A 178 11.06 -3.68 2.35
C GLY A 178 11.93 -4.88 2.69
N LEU A 179 11.30 -6.00 3.10
CA LEU A 179 11.96 -7.29 3.17
C LEU A 179 12.08 -7.87 1.74
N LEU A 180 13.12 -7.40 1.01
CA LEU A 180 13.27 -7.65 -0.43
C LEU A 180 14.17 -8.83 -0.76
N ASP A 181 14.91 -9.36 0.21
CA ASP A 181 15.64 -10.61 0.08
C ASP A 181 15.39 -11.50 1.29
N MET A 182 14.83 -12.67 1.04
CA MET A 182 14.48 -13.66 2.07
C MET A 182 15.48 -14.81 2.03
N PHE A 183 16.09 -15.13 3.18
CA PHE A 183 17.13 -16.16 3.31
C PHE A 183 18.35 -15.98 2.38
N PRO A 184 18.96 -14.78 2.33
CA PRO A 184 20.06 -14.50 1.42
C PRO A 184 21.21 -15.51 1.57
N GLY A 185 21.65 -16.07 0.45
CA GLY A 185 22.76 -17.02 0.41
C GLY A 185 22.48 -18.43 0.92
N ARG A 186 21.26 -18.75 1.30
CA ARG A 186 20.88 -20.12 1.70
C ARG A 186 20.83 -21.05 0.49
N ARG A 187 21.44 -22.24 0.59
CA ARG A 187 21.50 -23.22 -0.51
C ARG A 187 20.46 -24.34 -0.41
N SER A 188 19.86 -24.52 0.76
CA SER A 188 18.85 -25.56 1.03
C SER A 188 17.87 -25.05 2.09
N TYR A 189 16.66 -25.57 2.06
CA TYR A 189 15.57 -25.22 2.97
C TYR A 189 15.09 -26.47 3.69
N ASP A 190 14.79 -26.32 4.98
CA ASP A 190 14.51 -27.46 5.86
C ASP A 190 13.10 -28.04 5.66
N ASN A 191 12.22 -27.26 5.05
CA ASN A 191 10.83 -27.66 4.81
C ASN A 191 10.18 -26.87 3.68
N ALA A 192 9.00 -27.33 3.23
CA ALA A 192 8.25 -26.72 2.13
C ALA A 192 7.85 -25.27 2.41
N PHE A 193 7.66 -24.92 3.66
CA PHE A 193 7.35 -23.56 4.06
C PHE A 193 8.53 -22.60 3.80
N GLN A 194 9.74 -22.95 4.26
CA GLN A 194 10.93 -22.14 4.01
C GLN A 194 11.27 -22.07 2.51
N GLN A 195 11.01 -23.14 1.77
CA GLN A 195 11.16 -23.14 0.32
C GLN A 195 10.20 -22.12 -0.31
N SER A 196 8.91 -22.15 0.05
CA SER A 196 7.92 -21.20 -0.46
C SER A 196 8.29 -19.74 -0.16
N VAL A 197 8.80 -19.47 1.05
CA VAL A 197 9.29 -18.12 1.42
C VAL A 197 10.48 -17.71 0.55
N ALA A 198 11.40 -18.62 0.27
CA ALA A 198 12.57 -18.32 -0.57
C ALA A 198 12.20 -18.11 -2.04
N ASP A 199 11.27 -18.90 -2.55
CA ASP A 199 10.78 -18.80 -3.94
C ASP A 199 10.05 -17.46 -4.18
N ASN A 200 9.45 -16.91 -3.13
CA ASN A 200 8.79 -15.60 -3.15
C ASN A 200 9.70 -14.44 -2.70
N SER A 201 11.02 -14.66 -2.55
CA SER A 201 11.96 -13.56 -2.30
C SER A 201 12.03 -12.64 -3.52
N PRO A 202 11.71 -11.32 -3.40
CA PRO A 202 11.73 -10.40 -4.55
C PRO A 202 13.04 -10.41 -5.33
N VAL A 203 14.17 -10.46 -4.66
CA VAL A 203 15.50 -10.57 -5.30
C VAL A 203 15.65 -11.91 -6.04
N ALA A 204 15.17 -13.01 -5.50
CA ALA A 204 15.24 -14.31 -6.16
C ALA A 204 14.30 -14.38 -7.37
N LEU A 205 13.06 -13.89 -7.23
CA LEU A 205 12.09 -13.78 -8.31
C LEU A 205 12.68 -12.99 -9.48
N LEU A 206 13.17 -11.79 -9.21
CA LEU A 206 13.73 -10.90 -10.25
C LEU A 206 14.95 -11.51 -10.95
N ARG A 207 15.79 -12.27 -10.23
CA ARG A 207 16.91 -13.01 -10.85
C ARG A 207 16.46 -14.10 -11.81
N GLY A 208 15.37 -14.78 -11.49
CA GLY A 208 14.84 -15.90 -12.27
C GLY A 208 13.97 -15.50 -13.46
N MET A 209 13.57 -14.22 -13.57
CA MET A 209 12.64 -13.76 -14.62
C MET A 209 13.23 -13.83 -16.02
N THR A 210 12.40 -14.26 -16.98
CA THR A 210 12.69 -14.20 -18.42
C THR A 210 12.60 -12.76 -18.94
N ALA A 211 13.12 -12.52 -20.15
CA ALA A 211 13.02 -11.22 -20.80
C ALA A 211 11.57 -10.73 -20.96
N GLU A 212 10.65 -11.63 -21.31
CA GLU A 212 9.23 -11.32 -21.46
C GLU A 212 8.58 -10.90 -20.14
N GLN A 213 8.88 -11.60 -19.03
CA GLN A 213 8.40 -11.22 -17.71
C GLN A 213 8.94 -9.85 -17.27
N LEU A 214 10.22 -9.57 -17.60
CA LEU A 214 10.83 -8.27 -17.29
C LEU A 214 10.15 -7.11 -18.03
N ASP A 215 9.60 -7.33 -19.24
CA ASP A 215 8.84 -6.29 -19.95
C ASP A 215 7.56 -5.90 -19.19
N GLY A 216 6.88 -6.88 -18.61
CA GLY A 216 5.78 -6.62 -17.68
C GLY A 216 6.21 -5.77 -16.48
N VAL A 217 7.32 -6.14 -15.85
CA VAL A 217 7.87 -5.44 -14.68
C VAL A 217 8.29 -4.00 -15.00
N ARG A 218 8.85 -3.75 -16.20
CA ARG A 218 9.19 -2.39 -16.68
C ARG A 218 7.98 -1.49 -16.87
N SER A 219 6.80 -2.06 -17.04
CA SER A 219 5.54 -1.31 -17.19
C SER A 219 4.97 -0.80 -15.87
N VAL A 220 5.53 -1.21 -14.74
CA VAL A 220 5.21 -0.72 -13.39
C VAL A 220 6.16 0.42 -13.02
N ARG A 221 5.63 1.46 -12.38
CA ARG A 221 6.45 2.53 -11.80
C ARG A 221 6.92 2.10 -10.42
N TRP A 222 8.23 2.01 -10.22
CA TRP A 222 8.84 1.52 -9.00
C TRP A 222 9.41 2.64 -8.13
N TRP A 223 9.17 2.56 -6.83
CA TRP A 223 9.78 3.41 -5.82
C TRP A 223 10.17 2.57 -4.60
N VAL A 224 11.41 2.75 -4.13
CA VAL A 224 11.96 2.06 -2.96
C VAL A 224 12.60 3.10 -2.05
N ASP A 225 12.29 3.04 -0.77
CA ASP A 225 12.86 3.92 0.26
C ASP A 225 13.26 3.09 1.48
N CYS A 226 14.46 3.33 2.01
CA CYS A 226 14.97 2.61 3.18
C CYS A 226 15.85 3.53 4.00
N GLY A 227 15.75 3.43 5.32
CA GLY A 227 16.67 4.14 6.21
C GLY A 227 18.08 3.55 6.14
N ASP A 228 19.10 4.39 6.34
CA ASP A 228 20.50 3.95 6.35
C ASP A 228 20.87 3.18 7.61
N ASP A 229 20.16 3.41 8.73
CA ASP A 229 20.24 2.65 9.98
C ASP A 229 19.23 1.47 10.04
N ASP A 230 18.50 1.18 8.96
CA ASP A 230 17.55 0.09 8.90
C ASP A 230 18.28 -1.25 8.69
N PHE A 231 17.98 -2.27 9.49
CA PHE A 231 18.62 -3.58 9.34
C PHE A 231 18.35 -4.26 7.99
N LEU A 232 17.35 -3.79 7.23
CA LEU A 232 17.04 -4.25 5.87
C LEU A 232 17.72 -3.42 4.78
N TRP A 233 18.56 -2.43 5.14
CA TRP A 233 19.19 -1.56 4.14
C TRP A 233 19.88 -2.33 3.01
N LYS A 234 20.58 -3.41 3.37
CA LYS A 234 21.35 -4.18 2.40
C LYS A 234 20.47 -4.82 1.33
N CYS A 235 19.40 -5.50 1.70
CA CYS A 235 18.51 -6.14 0.71
C CYS A 235 17.77 -5.12 -0.16
N ASN A 236 17.54 -3.90 0.34
CA ASN A 236 16.97 -2.80 -0.46
C ASN A 236 17.99 -2.29 -1.49
N VAL A 237 19.28 -2.17 -1.15
CA VAL A 237 20.35 -1.84 -2.09
C VAL A 237 20.56 -2.96 -3.12
N ASP A 238 20.57 -4.22 -2.69
CA ASP A 238 20.72 -5.39 -3.58
C ASP A 238 19.57 -5.44 -4.60
N PHE A 239 18.33 -5.19 -4.19
CA PHE A 239 17.17 -5.10 -5.07
C PHE A 239 17.30 -3.95 -6.06
N TYR A 240 17.68 -2.74 -5.58
CA TYR A 240 17.94 -1.60 -6.44
C TYR A 240 19.00 -1.93 -7.51
N THR A 241 20.12 -2.51 -7.10
CA THR A 241 21.20 -2.87 -8.00
C THR A 241 20.73 -3.83 -9.08
N LEU A 242 20.01 -4.88 -8.67
CA LEU A 242 19.48 -5.88 -9.59
C LEU A 242 18.45 -5.29 -10.56
N MET A 243 17.57 -4.41 -10.11
CA MET A 243 16.62 -3.69 -10.98
C MET A 243 17.38 -2.89 -12.06
N ARG A 244 18.48 -2.20 -11.68
CA ARG A 244 19.32 -1.45 -12.62
C ARG A 244 20.05 -2.35 -13.61
N GLU A 245 20.58 -3.48 -13.15
CA GLU A 245 21.22 -4.49 -14.01
C GLU A 245 20.26 -5.13 -15.02
N ARG A 246 18.95 -5.12 -14.73
CA ARG A 246 17.88 -5.64 -15.59
C ARG A 246 17.19 -4.55 -16.40
N ASP A 247 17.73 -3.33 -16.44
CA ASP A 247 17.16 -2.16 -17.15
C ASP A 247 15.71 -1.84 -16.73
N ILE A 248 15.40 -2.04 -15.44
CA ILE A 248 14.09 -1.67 -14.87
C ILE A 248 14.22 -0.32 -14.18
N PRO A 249 13.51 0.72 -14.65
CA PRO A 249 13.54 2.04 -14.02
C PRO A 249 12.91 1.99 -12.61
N LEU A 250 13.61 2.54 -11.62
CA LEU A 250 13.03 2.78 -10.31
C LEU A 250 13.60 4.04 -9.67
N GLN A 251 12.84 4.66 -8.79
CA GLN A 251 13.32 5.69 -7.89
C GLN A 251 13.76 5.02 -6.59
N TYR A 252 15.01 5.27 -6.17
CA TYR A 252 15.54 4.78 -4.91
C TYR A 252 15.87 5.96 -3.99
N ARG A 253 15.52 5.84 -2.72
CA ARG A 253 15.85 6.80 -1.66
C ARG A 253 16.50 6.07 -0.50
N MET A 254 17.58 6.63 0.01
CA MET A 254 18.16 6.26 1.30
C MET A 254 18.24 7.53 2.14
N ARG A 255 17.72 7.48 3.36
CA ARG A 255 17.59 8.63 4.25
C ARG A 255 18.07 8.26 5.64
N ASP A 256 18.46 9.29 6.42
CA ASP A 256 18.73 9.12 7.85
C ASP A 256 17.51 8.52 8.56
N GLY A 257 17.71 7.40 9.27
CA GLY A 257 16.71 6.71 10.07
C GLY A 257 16.71 5.20 9.97
N GLY A 258 15.93 4.57 10.82
CA GLY A 258 15.89 3.11 10.99
C GLY A 258 14.48 2.54 10.83
N HIS A 259 14.33 1.26 11.19
CA HIS A 259 13.10 0.45 11.03
C HIS A 259 12.01 0.82 12.04
N THR A 260 11.41 2.01 11.90
CA THR A 260 10.47 2.57 12.88
C THR A 260 9.26 3.24 12.24
N TRP A 261 8.14 3.28 12.98
CA TRP A 261 6.95 4.01 12.56
C TRP A 261 7.21 5.50 12.34
N ARG A 262 8.11 6.13 13.11
CA ARG A 262 8.50 7.52 12.92
C ARG A 262 9.12 7.73 11.53
N TYR A 263 9.98 6.80 11.11
CA TYR A 263 10.57 6.84 9.76
C TYR A 263 9.49 6.73 8.70
N TRP A 264 8.60 5.74 8.80
CA TRP A 264 7.55 5.52 7.81
C TRP A 264 6.51 6.64 7.74
N GLN A 265 6.21 7.30 8.87
CA GLN A 265 5.40 8.53 8.86
C GLN A 265 6.06 9.66 8.07
N THR A 266 7.38 9.78 8.10
CA THR A 266 8.14 10.77 7.32
C THR A 266 8.15 10.45 5.83
N VAL A 267 8.17 9.16 5.47
CA VAL A 267 8.27 8.68 4.09
C VAL A 267 6.90 8.61 3.40
N LEU A 268 5.83 8.38 4.14
CA LEU A 268 4.48 8.18 3.60
C LEU A 268 3.98 9.31 2.70
N PRO A 269 4.19 10.61 2.99
CA PRO A 269 3.80 11.69 2.08
C PRO A 269 4.43 11.59 0.69
N ASP A 270 5.70 11.20 0.62
CA ASP A 270 6.41 11.02 -0.65
C ASP A 270 5.87 9.80 -1.43
N ALA A 271 5.57 8.69 -0.72
CA ALA A 271 4.95 7.52 -1.31
C ALA A 271 3.55 7.85 -1.90
N LEU A 272 2.72 8.57 -1.14
CA LEU A 272 1.41 9.04 -1.62
C LEU A 272 1.54 9.95 -2.84
N THR A 273 2.51 10.86 -2.84
CA THR A 273 2.81 11.73 -3.97
C THR A 273 3.24 10.91 -5.20
N PHE A 274 4.14 9.95 -5.00
CA PHE A 274 4.63 9.11 -6.09
C PHE A 274 3.51 8.30 -6.74
N VAL A 275 2.66 7.62 -5.96
CA VAL A 275 1.54 6.85 -6.52
C VAL A 275 0.51 7.75 -7.19
N SER A 276 0.19 8.89 -6.58
CA SER A 276 -0.73 9.88 -7.13
C SER A 276 -0.30 10.38 -8.52
N ASN A 277 0.98 10.66 -8.70
CA ASN A 277 1.56 11.05 -9.99
C ASN A 277 1.58 9.93 -11.02
N GLY A 278 1.33 8.71 -10.61
CA GLY A 278 1.24 7.51 -11.46
C GLY A 278 -0.17 7.17 -11.92
N PHE A 279 -1.17 7.70 -11.24
CA PHE A 279 -2.56 7.44 -11.62
C PHE A 279 -2.94 8.12 -12.93
N GLY A 280 -3.69 7.42 -13.77
CA GLY A 280 -4.27 7.92 -15.00
C GLY A 280 -5.09 9.21 -14.79
N LYS A 281 -5.30 9.96 -15.88
CA LYS A 281 -6.12 11.17 -15.88
C LYS A 281 -7.59 10.81 -15.98
#